data_a76f78da84a691e3557aafae768040b7
#
_entry.id   a76f78da84a691e3557aafae768040b7
#
_cell.length_a   1.000
_cell.length_b   1.000
_cell.length_c   1.000
_cell.angle_alpha   90.00
_cell.angle_beta   90.00
_cell.angle_gamma   90.00
#
_symmetry.space_group_name_H-M   'P 1'
#
loop_
_entity.id
_entity.type
_entity.pdbx_description
1 polymer ?
#
loop_
_entity_poly.entity_id
_entity_poly.type
_entity_poly.pdbx_seq_one_letter_code
_entity_poly.pdbx_strand_id
1 'polypeptide(L)'
;KVCRKEGLRRAFDHAIGFSTRKEIIVEEFIDPVGPQIHGDCFVRDGKLVFIYLGDHHFDSGINNLVPVSTSWPSTHPEEELQKVERQIRMFIDKVGFMNGCMNIESRISKADRKAYLIDVGARSGGNYTPYVIRYGSGFDFVEAMLNFSMEHRPSVQTADKKGFYAYLVIHAKT
;
A
#
# COMPACT_ATOMS: atom_id res chain seq x y z
N LYS A 1 -17.08 3.64 -6.31
CA LYS A 1 -17.85 2.38 -6.08
C LYS A 1 -19.21 2.50 -6.73
N VAL A 2 -19.59 1.51 -7.54
CA VAL A 2 -20.93 1.38 -8.14
C VAL A 2 -21.67 0.28 -7.40
N CYS A 3 -22.83 0.63 -6.78
CA CYS A 3 -23.59 -0.31 -5.96
C CYS A 3 -24.80 -0.91 -6.70
N ARG A 4 -25.19 -0.36 -7.85
CA ARG A 4 -26.37 -0.80 -8.64
C ARG A 4 -26.05 -0.79 -10.12
N LYS A 5 -26.62 -1.73 -10.88
CA LYS A 5 -26.44 -1.84 -12.34
C LYS A 5 -26.74 -0.55 -13.09
N GLU A 6 -27.77 0.16 -12.67
CA GLU A 6 -28.23 1.42 -13.29
C GLU A 6 -27.16 2.53 -13.22
N GLY A 7 -26.29 2.49 -12.20
CA GLY A 7 -25.19 3.44 -12.04
C GLY A 7 -23.96 3.13 -12.88
N LEU A 8 -23.87 1.92 -13.45
CA LEU A 8 -22.66 1.45 -14.12
C LEU A 8 -22.33 2.29 -15.38
N ARG A 9 -23.33 2.58 -16.21
CA ARG A 9 -23.13 3.37 -17.43
C ARG A 9 -22.61 4.77 -17.09
N ARG A 10 -23.24 5.44 -16.11
CA ARG A 10 -22.80 6.78 -15.68
C ARG A 10 -21.39 6.76 -15.12
N ALA A 11 -21.03 5.75 -14.32
CA ALA A 11 -19.67 5.61 -13.79
C ALA A 11 -18.65 5.35 -14.90
N PHE A 12 -19.01 4.53 -15.88
CA PHE A 12 -18.19 4.29 -17.07
C PHE A 12 -17.95 5.58 -17.87
N ASP A 13 -19.01 6.30 -18.24
CA ASP A 13 -18.93 7.54 -19.02
C ASP A 13 -18.11 8.61 -18.27
N HIS A 14 -18.22 8.66 -16.93
CA HIS A 14 -17.41 9.53 -16.11
C HIS A 14 -15.93 9.13 -16.14
N ALA A 15 -15.61 7.87 -15.86
CA ALA A 15 -14.23 7.39 -15.80
C ALA A 15 -13.50 7.50 -17.13
N ILE A 16 -14.18 7.16 -18.24
CA ILE A 16 -13.60 7.23 -19.60
C ILE A 16 -13.24 8.66 -19.99
N GLY A 17 -13.93 9.65 -19.43
CA GLY A 17 -13.63 11.07 -19.64
C GLY A 17 -12.25 11.48 -19.16
N PHE A 18 -11.71 10.82 -18.14
CA PHE A 18 -10.38 11.09 -17.60
C PHE A 18 -9.28 10.20 -18.22
N SER A 19 -9.65 9.17 -18.97
CA SER A 19 -8.69 8.29 -19.60
C SER A 19 -8.19 8.85 -20.95
N THR A 20 -6.89 9.06 -21.06
CA THR A 20 -6.25 9.47 -22.31
C THR A 20 -6.32 8.37 -23.37
N ARG A 21 -6.28 7.09 -22.97
CA ARG A 21 -6.36 5.93 -23.84
C ARG A 21 -7.79 5.50 -24.16
N LYS A 22 -8.79 6.13 -23.52
CA LYS A 22 -10.20 5.73 -23.63
C LYS A 22 -10.45 4.28 -23.18
N GLU A 23 -9.68 3.85 -22.22
CA GLU A 23 -9.78 2.54 -21.55
C GLU A 23 -9.99 2.74 -20.05
N ILE A 24 -10.75 1.86 -19.43
CA ILE A 24 -10.93 1.82 -17.98
C ILE A 24 -10.81 0.39 -17.46
N ILE A 25 -10.47 0.26 -16.20
CA ILE A 25 -10.50 -1.00 -15.48
C ILE A 25 -11.79 -1.06 -14.67
N VAL A 26 -12.46 -2.20 -14.71
CA VAL A 26 -13.64 -2.50 -13.89
C VAL A 26 -13.31 -3.71 -13.03
N GLU A 27 -13.31 -3.51 -11.72
CA GLU A 27 -12.91 -4.54 -10.75
C GLU A 27 -14.03 -4.79 -9.75
N GLU A 28 -14.01 -5.98 -9.15
CA GLU A 28 -14.84 -6.27 -7.98
C GLU A 28 -14.40 -5.39 -6.81
N PHE A 29 -15.38 -4.77 -6.16
CA PHE A 29 -15.08 -4.00 -4.96
C PHE A 29 -14.93 -4.94 -3.77
N ILE A 30 -13.74 -5.00 -3.21
CA ILE A 30 -13.44 -5.78 -2.01
C ILE A 30 -13.92 -4.99 -0.79
N ASP A 31 -15.00 -5.45 -0.17
CA ASP A 31 -15.53 -4.89 1.08
C ASP A 31 -14.63 -5.31 2.24
N PRO A 32 -13.94 -4.37 2.92
CA PRO A 32 -12.89 -4.73 3.86
C PRO A 32 -13.42 -5.09 5.25
N VAL A 33 -12.66 -5.91 5.94
CA VAL A 33 -12.68 -6.01 7.41
C VAL A 33 -11.59 -5.09 7.95
N GLY A 34 -11.95 -4.19 8.85
CA GLY A 34 -11.00 -3.24 9.40
C GLY A 34 -10.52 -2.17 8.41
N PRO A 35 -9.47 -1.44 8.73
CA PRO A 35 -8.89 -0.43 7.87
C PRO A 35 -8.23 -1.04 6.62
N GLN A 36 -8.02 -0.22 5.58
CA GLN A 36 -7.22 -0.64 4.43
C GLN A 36 -5.76 -0.71 4.85
N ILE A 37 -5.14 -1.86 4.62
CA ILE A 37 -3.73 -2.08 4.93
C ILE A 37 -2.89 -1.36 3.90
N HIS A 38 -1.88 -0.63 4.36
CA HIS A 38 -0.92 0.09 3.55
C HIS A 38 0.48 -0.10 4.09
N GLY A 39 1.47 -0.02 3.23
CA GLY A 39 2.87 -0.04 3.66
C GLY A 39 3.83 -0.12 2.52
N ASP A 40 5.10 -0.14 2.89
CA ASP A 40 6.18 -0.32 1.94
C ASP A 40 6.93 -1.61 2.22
N CYS A 41 7.47 -2.18 1.17
CA CYS A 41 8.37 -3.31 1.25
C CYS A 41 9.61 -3.10 0.39
N PHE A 42 10.67 -3.86 0.70
CA PHE A 42 11.90 -3.89 -0.09
C PHE A 42 12.17 -5.30 -0.58
N VAL A 43 12.45 -5.39 -1.88
CA VAL A 43 12.78 -6.65 -2.56
C VAL A 43 14.24 -6.62 -2.97
N ARG A 44 14.92 -7.74 -2.76
CA ARG A 44 16.29 -7.94 -3.19
C ARG A 44 16.46 -9.35 -3.76
N ASP A 45 17.02 -9.43 -4.96
CA ASP A 45 17.25 -10.68 -5.68
C ASP A 45 15.94 -11.54 -5.78
N GLY A 46 14.83 -10.88 -6.08
CA GLY A 46 13.51 -11.51 -6.18
C GLY A 46 12.91 -11.94 -4.84
N LYS A 47 13.48 -11.55 -3.71
CA LYS A 47 13.01 -11.93 -2.38
C LYS A 47 12.55 -10.72 -1.59
N LEU A 48 11.39 -10.83 -0.96
CA LEU A 48 10.92 -9.87 0.02
C LEU A 48 11.83 -9.92 1.26
N VAL A 49 12.62 -8.86 1.49
CA VAL A 49 13.60 -8.80 2.59
C VAL A 49 13.19 -7.84 3.70
N PHE A 50 12.26 -6.95 3.43
CA PHE A 50 11.67 -6.03 4.43
C PHE A 50 10.22 -5.73 4.07
N ILE A 51 9.37 -5.61 5.09
CA ILE A 51 7.99 -5.14 4.98
C ILE A 51 7.59 -4.46 6.29
N TYR A 52 6.86 -3.34 6.18
CA TYR A 52 6.26 -2.68 7.33
C TYR A 52 4.87 -2.18 6.96
N LEU A 53 3.85 -2.81 7.56
CA LEU A 53 2.45 -2.57 7.25
C LEU A 53 1.79 -1.69 8.31
N GLY A 54 0.95 -0.79 7.87
CA GLY A 54 0.14 0.12 8.65
C GLY A 54 -1.29 0.19 8.14
N ASP A 55 -2.05 1.14 8.64
CA ASP A 55 -3.47 1.31 8.37
C ASP A 55 -3.75 2.68 7.73
N HIS A 56 -4.40 2.69 6.58
CA HIS A 56 -4.93 3.91 5.97
C HIS A 56 -6.21 4.37 6.65
N HIS A 57 -6.30 5.68 6.87
CA HIS A 57 -7.49 6.33 7.42
C HIS A 57 -8.08 7.31 6.39
N PHE A 58 -9.37 7.22 6.19
CA PHE A 58 -10.12 8.03 5.21
C PHE A 58 -11.10 8.96 5.94
N ASP A 59 -11.28 10.17 5.41
CA ASP A 59 -12.30 11.10 5.88
C ASP A 59 -13.39 11.26 4.82
N SER A 60 -14.59 10.78 5.12
CA SER A 60 -15.74 10.88 4.24
C SER A 60 -16.20 12.31 3.97
N GLY A 61 -15.87 13.25 4.85
CA GLY A 61 -16.13 14.68 4.65
C GLY A 61 -15.20 15.36 3.64
N ILE A 62 -14.09 14.72 3.31
CA ILE A 62 -13.10 15.21 2.36
C ILE A 62 -13.12 14.35 1.10
N ASN A 63 -12.63 13.12 1.18
CA ASN A 63 -12.61 12.18 0.06
C ASN A 63 -12.44 10.73 0.56
N ASN A 64 -13.38 9.87 0.20
CA ASN A 64 -13.34 8.44 0.58
C ASN A 64 -12.31 7.61 -0.19
N LEU A 65 -11.64 8.19 -1.19
CA LEU A 65 -10.70 7.46 -2.06
C LEU A 65 -9.25 7.88 -1.82
N VAL A 66 -9.03 8.94 -1.05
CA VAL A 66 -7.68 9.44 -0.73
C VAL A 66 -7.50 9.38 0.79
N PRO A 67 -6.51 8.65 1.29
CA PRO A 67 -6.27 8.59 2.73
C PRO A 67 -5.79 9.94 3.25
N VAL A 68 -6.34 10.35 4.39
CA VAL A 68 -5.93 11.57 5.10
C VAL A 68 -4.80 11.31 6.09
N SER A 69 -4.62 10.06 6.50
CA SER A 69 -3.50 9.65 7.36
C SER A 69 -3.20 8.17 7.19
N THR A 70 -2.02 7.80 7.69
CA THR A 70 -1.65 6.39 7.86
C THR A 70 -0.95 6.23 9.20
N SER A 71 -1.25 5.16 9.91
CA SER A 71 -0.63 4.81 11.18
C SER A 71 0.07 3.45 11.11
N TRP A 72 1.16 3.31 11.87
CA TRP A 72 1.95 2.08 12.01
C TRP A 72 2.21 1.75 13.48
N PRO A 73 2.37 0.47 13.81
CA PRO A 73 2.07 -0.69 12.98
C PRO A 73 0.57 -0.82 12.71
N SER A 74 0.20 -1.70 11.77
CA SER A 74 -1.19 -2.01 11.48
C SER A 74 -1.89 -2.60 12.71
N THR A 75 -3.19 -2.29 12.85
CA THR A 75 -4.05 -2.85 13.91
C THR A 75 -4.65 -4.20 13.56
N HIS A 76 -4.41 -4.68 12.34
CA HIS A 76 -4.83 -6.02 11.94
C HIS A 76 -4.10 -7.11 12.72
N PRO A 77 -4.78 -8.24 13.03
CA PRO A 77 -4.12 -9.40 13.62
C PRO A 77 -2.97 -9.91 12.76
N GLU A 78 -1.92 -10.42 13.40
CA GLU A 78 -0.72 -10.95 12.73
C GLU A 78 -1.05 -11.98 11.64
N GLU A 79 -2.06 -12.85 11.86
CA GLU A 79 -2.52 -13.83 10.88
C GLU A 79 -2.99 -13.17 9.57
N GLU A 80 -3.65 -12.02 9.65
CA GLU A 80 -4.12 -11.26 8.49
C GLU A 80 -2.95 -10.58 7.76
N LEU A 81 -2.02 -10.01 8.50
CA LEU A 81 -0.81 -9.41 7.93
C LEU A 81 0.05 -10.46 7.21
N GLN A 82 0.16 -11.66 7.74
CA GLN A 82 0.83 -12.78 7.08
C GLN A 82 0.10 -13.22 5.77
N LYS A 83 -1.24 -13.10 5.70
CA LYS A 83 -1.96 -13.33 4.43
C LYS A 83 -1.57 -12.28 3.39
N VAL A 84 -1.44 -11.01 3.79
CA VAL A 84 -0.98 -9.93 2.89
C VAL A 84 0.45 -10.20 2.43
N GLU A 85 1.34 -10.52 3.34
CA GLU A 85 2.74 -10.83 3.01
C GLU A 85 2.85 -12.00 2.02
N ARG A 86 2.06 -13.06 2.20
CA ARG A 86 2.02 -14.18 1.23
C ARG A 86 1.59 -13.72 -0.16
N GLN A 87 0.58 -12.84 -0.26
CA GLN A 87 0.14 -12.28 -1.56
C GLN A 87 1.25 -11.45 -2.22
N ILE A 88 1.98 -10.66 -1.43
CA ILE A 88 3.10 -9.86 -1.93
C ILE A 88 4.21 -10.77 -2.46
N ARG A 89 4.58 -11.82 -1.75
CA ARG A 89 5.59 -12.80 -2.21
C ARG A 89 5.16 -13.48 -3.52
N MET A 90 3.92 -13.91 -3.60
CA MET A 90 3.37 -14.49 -4.84
C MET A 90 3.36 -13.48 -6.00
N PHE A 91 3.06 -12.22 -5.72
CA PHE A 91 3.10 -11.16 -6.72
C PHE A 91 4.53 -10.93 -7.24
N ILE A 92 5.52 -10.81 -6.32
CA ILE A 92 6.94 -10.66 -6.67
C ILE A 92 7.39 -11.77 -7.61
N ASP A 93 7.11 -13.03 -7.26
CA ASP A 93 7.48 -14.20 -8.05
C ASP A 93 6.81 -14.16 -9.43
N LYS A 94 5.51 -13.82 -9.48
CA LYS A 94 4.72 -13.85 -10.71
C LYS A 94 5.12 -12.77 -11.71
N VAL A 95 5.47 -11.57 -11.22
CA VAL A 95 5.89 -10.45 -12.09
C VAL A 95 7.39 -10.41 -12.36
N GLY A 96 8.17 -11.22 -11.63
CA GLY A 96 9.63 -11.23 -11.74
C GLY A 96 10.27 -9.95 -11.21
N PHE A 97 9.70 -9.33 -10.16
CA PHE A 97 10.27 -8.11 -9.59
C PHE A 97 11.53 -8.44 -8.79
N MET A 98 12.67 -7.98 -9.27
CA MET A 98 13.96 -8.41 -8.73
C MET A 98 14.45 -7.53 -7.59
N ASN A 99 14.39 -6.20 -7.72
CA ASN A 99 15.03 -5.31 -6.76
C ASN A 99 14.29 -3.98 -6.64
N GLY A 100 14.22 -3.44 -5.43
CA GLY A 100 13.71 -2.11 -5.16
C GLY A 100 12.57 -2.07 -4.15
N CYS A 101 11.97 -0.88 -4.04
CA CYS A 101 10.82 -0.64 -3.18
C CYS A 101 9.51 -0.98 -3.89
N MET A 102 8.55 -1.44 -3.13
CA MET A 102 7.14 -1.44 -3.55
C MET A 102 6.27 -0.82 -2.47
N ASN A 103 5.37 0.05 -2.89
CA ASN A 103 4.28 0.57 -2.08
C ASN A 103 3.06 -0.31 -2.28
N ILE A 104 2.42 -0.72 -1.21
CA ILE A 104 1.37 -1.74 -1.21
C ILE A 104 0.10 -1.18 -0.59
N GLU A 105 -1.01 -1.42 -1.25
CA GLU A 105 -2.35 -1.30 -0.66
C GLU A 105 -3.05 -2.66 -0.72
N SER A 106 -3.66 -3.06 0.38
CA SER A 106 -4.31 -4.35 0.51
C SER A 106 -5.57 -4.27 1.37
N ARG A 107 -6.47 -5.22 1.17
CA ARG A 107 -7.69 -5.38 1.99
C ARG A 107 -7.86 -6.83 2.40
N ILE A 108 -8.34 -7.01 3.62
CA ILE A 108 -8.87 -8.29 4.05
C ILE A 108 -10.35 -8.30 3.70
N SER A 109 -10.76 -9.20 2.82
CA SER A 109 -12.14 -9.31 2.36
C SER A 109 -13.07 -9.78 3.48
N LYS A 110 -14.20 -9.09 3.61
CA LYS A 110 -15.27 -9.48 4.54
C LYS A 110 -15.96 -10.78 4.12
N ALA A 111 -15.99 -11.06 2.82
CA ALA A 111 -16.72 -12.20 2.27
C ALA A 111 -16.03 -13.54 2.54
N ASP A 112 -14.70 -13.60 2.44
CA ASP A 112 -13.95 -14.86 2.51
C ASP A 112 -12.70 -14.79 3.39
N ARG A 113 -12.45 -13.67 4.06
CA ARG A 113 -11.30 -13.44 4.96
C ARG A 113 -9.93 -13.62 4.28
N LYS A 114 -9.89 -13.51 2.96
CA LYS A 114 -8.63 -13.51 2.21
C LYS A 114 -8.06 -12.09 2.07
N ALA A 115 -6.75 -12.03 1.88
CA ALA A 115 -6.05 -10.79 1.52
C ALA A 115 -6.08 -10.58 0.00
N TYR A 116 -6.36 -9.37 -0.41
CA TYR A 116 -6.35 -8.93 -1.81
C TYR A 116 -5.46 -7.71 -1.94
N LEU A 117 -4.49 -7.76 -2.85
CA LEU A 117 -3.73 -6.58 -3.25
C LEU A 117 -4.63 -5.67 -4.09
N ILE A 118 -4.74 -4.40 -3.69
CA ILE A 118 -5.56 -3.39 -4.34
C ILE A 118 -4.72 -2.53 -5.27
N ASP A 119 -3.54 -2.15 -4.80
CA ASP A 119 -2.57 -1.40 -5.60
C ASP A 119 -1.14 -1.80 -5.22
N VAL A 120 -0.27 -1.86 -6.23
CA VAL A 120 1.16 -2.13 -6.06
C VAL A 120 1.96 -1.17 -6.93
N GLY A 121 2.62 -0.22 -6.31
CA GLY A 121 3.49 0.72 -6.99
C GLY A 121 4.96 0.32 -6.85
N ALA A 122 5.71 0.22 -7.95
CA ALA A 122 7.16 -0.06 -7.95
C ALA A 122 7.99 1.16 -7.49
N ARG A 123 7.69 1.66 -6.32
CA ARG A 123 8.30 2.82 -5.65
C ARG A 123 8.02 2.76 -4.15
N SER A 124 8.68 3.59 -3.35
CA SER A 124 8.27 3.83 -1.97
C SER A 124 7.01 4.69 -1.90
N GLY A 125 6.33 4.67 -0.76
CA GLY A 125 5.13 5.46 -0.49
C GLY A 125 5.37 6.96 -0.54
N GLY A 126 4.30 7.73 -0.78
CA GLY A 126 4.27 9.18 -0.68
C GLY A 126 4.04 9.67 0.76
N ASN A 127 3.76 10.97 0.92
CA ASN A 127 3.31 11.59 2.16
C ASN A 127 4.18 11.25 3.40
N TYR A 128 5.50 11.31 3.27
CA TYR A 128 6.45 10.98 4.34
C TYR A 128 6.46 9.50 4.79
N THR A 129 5.76 8.59 4.11
CA THR A 129 5.75 7.16 4.43
C THR A 129 7.15 6.59 4.73
N PRO A 130 8.18 6.77 3.86
CA PRO A 130 9.53 6.25 4.12
C PRO A 130 10.14 6.76 5.43
N TYR A 131 9.89 8.02 5.78
CA TYR A 131 10.41 8.61 7.02
C TYR A 131 9.73 8.03 8.26
N VAL A 132 8.40 7.88 8.21
CA VAL A 132 7.64 7.29 9.33
C VAL A 132 8.04 5.84 9.52
N ILE A 133 8.18 5.08 8.45
CA ILE A 133 8.66 3.68 8.51
C ILE A 133 10.08 3.63 9.11
N ARG A 134 10.98 4.53 8.69
CA ARG A 134 12.32 4.61 9.28
C ARG A 134 12.29 4.88 10.78
N TYR A 135 11.41 5.77 11.24
CA TYR A 135 11.24 6.03 12.68
C TYR A 135 10.70 4.80 13.43
N GLY A 136 9.75 4.08 12.83
CA GLY A 136 9.10 2.93 13.46
C GLY A 136 9.89 1.62 13.37
N SER A 137 10.63 1.39 12.30
CA SER A 137 11.31 0.12 12.03
C SER A 137 12.84 0.22 12.00
N GLY A 138 13.39 1.43 11.87
CA GLY A 138 14.82 1.64 11.64
C GLY A 138 15.26 1.45 10.18
N PHE A 139 14.43 0.90 9.30
CA PHE A 139 14.78 0.68 7.90
C PHE A 139 14.70 1.97 7.08
N ASP A 140 15.79 2.35 6.44
CA ASP A 140 15.87 3.54 5.60
C ASP A 140 15.74 3.17 4.11
N PHE A 141 14.56 3.42 3.55
CA PHE A 141 14.29 3.15 2.13
C PHE A 141 15.15 4.00 1.20
N VAL A 142 15.44 5.25 1.56
CA VAL A 142 16.24 6.16 0.73
C VAL A 142 17.67 5.66 0.65
N GLU A 143 18.26 5.32 1.81
CA GLU A 143 19.59 4.72 1.87
C GLU A 143 19.66 3.39 1.12
N ALA A 144 18.67 2.51 1.31
CA ALA A 144 18.60 1.23 0.62
C ALA A 144 18.58 1.38 -0.90
N MET A 145 17.79 2.33 -1.44
CA MET A 145 17.71 2.59 -2.87
C MET A 145 18.99 3.22 -3.42
N LEU A 146 19.60 4.15 -2.69
CA LEU A 146 20.87 4.76 -3.08
C LEU A 146 21.99 3.70 -3.12
N ASN A 147 22.13 2.90 -2.09
CA ASN A 147 23.11 1.82 -2.04
C ASN A 147 22.91 0.83 -3.19
N PHE A 148 21.64 0.44 -3.46
CA PHE A 148 21.36 -0.43 -4.58
C PHE A 148 21.76 0.20 -5.92
N SER A 149 21.47 1.49 -6.13
CA SER A 149 21.80 2.22 -7.37
C SER A 149 23.32 2.39 -7.57
N MET A 150 24.09 2.34 -6.48
CA MET A 150 25.57 2.38 -6.50
C MET A 150 26.21 0.98 -6.52
N GLU A 151 25.44 -0.05 -6.83
CA GLU A 151 25.87 -1.46 -6.82
C GLU A 151 26.36 -1.96 -5.45
N HIS A 152 26.05 -1.22 -4.39
CA HIS A 152 26.30 -1.67 -3.02
C HIS A 152 25.12 -2.53 -2.56
N ARG A 153 25.40 -3.59 -1.81
CA ARG A 153 24.32 -4.37 -1.19
C ARG A 153 23.69 -3.57 -0.06
N PRO A 154 22.42 -3.17 -0.16
CA PRO A 154 21.78 -2.43 0.92
C PRO A 154 21.73 -3.27 2.19
N SER A 155 22.08 -2.66 3.30
CA SER A 155 21.90 -3.26 4.62
C SER A 155 20.41 -3.29 4.95
N VAL A 156 19.89 -4.45 5.35
CA VAL A 156 18.52 -4.59 5.90
C VAL A 156 18.65 -4.58 7.42
N GLN A 157 19.02 -3.43 7.97
CA GLN A 157 19.04 -3.24 9.42
C GLN A 157 17.67 -2.77 9.86
N THR A 158 17.07 -3.48 10.78
CA THR A 158 15.82 -3.10 11.44
C THR A 158 16.08 -2.95 12.93
N ALA A 159 15.40 -2.03 13.57
CA ALA A 159 15.36 -1.89 15.00
C ALA A 159 13.95 -2.21 15.48
N ASP A 160 13.84 -3.02 16.52
CA ASP A 160 12.56 -3.23 17.21
C ASP A 160 12.21 -1.97 18.02
N LYS A 161 11.67 -0.98 17.35
CA LYS A 161 11.24 0.27 17.98
C LYS A 161 9.79 0.12 18.40
N LYS A 162 9.57 -0.01 19.69
CA LYS A 162 8.22 -0.02 20.27
C LYS A 162 7.60 1.37 20.14
N GLY A 163 6.39 1.44 19.62
CA GLY A 163 5.62 2.67 19.52
C GLY A 163 4.63 2.67 18.38
N PHE A 164 3.80 3.72 18.36
CA PHE A 164 2.88 3.99 17.27
C PHE A 164 3.34 5.23 16.54
N TYR A 165 3.31 5.18 15.24
CA TYR A 165 3.79 6.23 14.35
C TYR A 165 2.72 6.54 13.33
N ALA A 166 2.57 7.80 12.96
CA ALA A 166 1.59 8.20 11.97
C ALA A 166 2.04 9.46 11.23
N TYR A 167 1.48 9.69 10.07
CA TYR A 167 1.39 11.02 9.47
C TYR A 167 -0.08 11.41 9.29
N LEU A 168 -0.33 12.71 9.28
CA LEU A 168 -1.63 13.31 8.99
C LEU A 168 -1.45 14.35 7.88
N VAL A 169 -2.29 14.29 6.84
CA VAL A 169 -2.37 15.30 5.79
C VAL A 169 -3.38 16.35 6.20
N ILE A 170 -2.92 17.60 6.33
CA ILE A 170 -3.78 18.74 6.64
C ILE A 170 -4.29 19.31 5.32
N HIS A 171 -5.59 19.27 5.11
CA HIS A 171 -6.24 19.84 3.96
C HIS A 171 -6.71 21.28 4.28
N ALA A 172 -6.26 22.26 3.50
CA ALA A 172 -6.83 23.61 3.53
C ALA A 172 -8.04 23.65 2.59
N LYS A 173 -9.17 24.19 3.07
CA LYS A 173 -10.26 24.61 2.18
C LYS A 173 -9.83 25.96 1.58
N THR A 174 -9.59 25.96 0.28
CA THR A 174 -9.47 27.21 -0.51
C THR A 174 -10.82 27.77 -0.85
#